data_d8d81bf6935e5ff7956fc181845ad470
#
_entry.id   d8d81bf6935e5ff7956fc181845ad470
#
_cell.length_a   1.000
_cell.length_b   1.000
_cell.length_c   1.000
_cell.angle_alpha   90.00
_cell.angle_beta   90.00
_cell.angle_gamma   90.00
#
_symmetry.space_group_name_H-M   'P 1'
#
loop_
_entity.id
_entity.type
_entity.pdbx_description
1 polymer ?
#
loop_
_entity_poly.entity_id
_entity_poly.type
_entity_poly.pdbx_seq_one_letter_code
_entity_poly.pdbx_strand_id
1 'polypeptide(L)' 'MTLGEKIQYYRKQNKLSQEELAARVGVSRQAVSKWELGGSLR' A
#
# COMPACT_ATOMS: atom_id res chain seq x y z
N MET A 1 -8.34 -12.27 -2.13
CA MET A 1 -7.24 -11.32 -1.86
C MET A 1 -7.82 -10.03 -1.33
N THR A 2 -7.33 -9.57 -0.20
CA THR A 2 -7.80 -8.33 0.38
C THR A 2 -7.13 -7.14 -0.30
N LEU A 3 -7.67 -5.95 -0.03
CA LEU A 3 -7.07 -4.72 -0.57
C LEU A 3 -5.61 -4.59 -0.12
N GLY A 4 -5.35 -4.86 1.15
CA GLY A 4 -3.98 -4.77 1.66
C GLY A 4 -3.04 -5.73 0.96
N GLU A 5 -3.51 -6.95 0.72
CA GLU A 5 -2.70 -7.93 0.02
C GLU A 5 -2.43 -7.51 -1.42
N LYS A 6 -3.43 -6.93 -2.08
CA LYS A 6 -3.23 -6.45 -3.46
C LYS A 6 -2.19 -5.34 -3.50
N ILE A 7 -2.25 -4.44 -2.55
CA ILE A 7 -1.30 -3.34 -2.49
C ILE A 7 0.10 -3.86 -2.25
N GLN A 8 0.25 -4.80 -1.32
CA GLN A 8 1.55 -5.41 -1.07
C GLN A 8 2.07 -6.12 -2.31
N TYR A 9 1.20 -6.85 -2.99
CA TYR A 9 1.58 -7.57 -4.19
C TYR A 9 2.07 -6.60 -5.26
N TYR A 10 1.31 -5.54 -5.51
CA TYR A 10 1.70 -4.54 -6.49
C TYR A 10 3.04 -3.91 -6.15
N ARG A 11 3.21 -3.58 -4.87
CA ARG A 11 4.44 -2.95 -4.42
C ARG A 11 5.64 -3.86 -4.65
N LYS A 12 5.50 -5.13 -4.28
CA LYS A 12 6.59 -6.09 -4.43
C LYS A 12 6.91 -6.35 -5.89
N GLN A 13 5.89 -6.41 -6.73
CA GLN A 13 6.11 -6.62 -8.16
C GLN A 13 6.92 -5.49 -8.78
N ASN A 14 6.76 -4.29 -8.25
CA ASN A 14 7.47 -3.13 -8.76
C ASN A 14 8.66 -2.75 -7.90
N LYS A 15 8.97 -3.57 -6.90
CA LYS A 15 10.10 -3.35 -6.00
C LYS A 15 10.05 -1.98 -5.34
N LEU A 16 8.87 -1.61 -4.89
CA LEU A 16 8.65 -0.32 -4.25
C LEU A 16 8.57 -0.48 -2.74
N SER A 17 9.10 0.49 -2.02
CA SER A 17 8.84 0.59 -0.60
C SER A 17 7.47 1.21 -0.39
N GLN A 18 6.97 1.19 0.85
CA GLN A 18 5.70 1.84 1.16
C GLN A 18 5.78 3.33 0.82
N GLU A 19 6.89 3.94 1.13
CA GLU A 19 7.07 5.36 0.86
C GLU A 19 7.06 5.65 -0.64
N GLU A 20 7.71 4.79 -1.40
CA GLU A 20 7.75 4.97 -2.84
C GLU A 20 6.37 4.79 -3.46
N LEU A 21 5.63 3.80 -2.99
CA LEU A 21 4.27 3.59 -3.49
C LEU A 21 3.39 4.79 -3.14
N ALA A 22 3.51 5.28 -1.91
CA ALA A 22 2.73 6.43 -1.49
C ALA A 22 2.98 7.63 -2.40
N ALA A 23 4.24 7.86 -2.75
CA ALA A 23 4.58 8.97 -3.63
C ALA A 23 3.95 8.80 -5.01
N ARG A 24 3.93 7.58 -5.51
CA ARG A 24 3.36 7.33 -6.84
C ARG A 24 1.86 7.52 -6.85
N VAL A 25 1.21 7.11 -5.77
CA VAL A 25 -0.25 7.22 -5.68
C VAL A 25 -0.67 8.64 -5.29
N GLY A 26 0.20 9.37 -4.62
CA GLY A 26 -0.13 10.71 -4.18
C GLY A 26 -0.76 10.75 -2.80
N VAL A 27 -0.38 9.81 -1.94
CA VAL A 27 -0.88 9.73 -0.57
C VAL A 27 0.30 9.67 0.38
N SER A 28 -0.01 9.70 1.68
CA SER A 28 1.05 9.59 2.68
C SER A 28 1.46 8.14 2.85
N ARG A 29 2.68 7.93 3.35
CA ARG A 29 3.14 6.58 3.66
C ARG A 29 2.24 5.92 4.69
N GLN A 30 1.73 6.72 5.61
CA GLN A 30 0.84 6.19 6.65
C GLN A 30 -0.43 5.61 6.04
N ALA A 31 -0.95 6.23 4.98
CA ALA A 31 -2.12 5.70 4.31
C ALA A 31 -1.84 4.33 3.71
N VAL A 32 -0.69 4.19 3.06
CA VAL A 32 -0.31 2.90 2.49
C VAL A 32 -0.18 1.85 3.58
N SER A 33 0.45 2.22 4.69
CA SER A 33 0.62 1.31 5.81
C SER A 33 -0.73 0.83 6.34
N LYS A 34 -1.69 1.74 6.47
CA LYS A 34 -3.03 1.37 6.92
C LYS A 34 -3.70 0.42 5.95
N TRP A 35 -3.56 0.68 4.67
CA TRP A 35 -4.15 -0.18 3.66
C TRP A 35 -3.59 -1.60 3.75
N GLU A 36 -2.29 -1.72 3.95
CA GLU A 36 -1.66 -3.03 4.02
C GLU A 36 -2.07 -3.78 5.27
N LEU A 37 -2.42 -3.07 6.32
CA LEU A 37 -2.93 -3.70 7.52
C LEU A 37 -4.39 -4.10 7.39
N GLY A 38 -5.05 -3.65 6.33
CA GLY A 38 -6.42 -4.04 6.07
C GLY A 38 -7.45 -3.32 6.89
N GLY A 39 -7.06 -2.27 7.61
CA GLY A 39 -7.98 -1.57 8.48
C GLY A 39 -8.81 -0.50 7.82
N SER A 40 -8.43 -0.11 6.62
CA SER A 40 -9.06 1.04 5.96
C SER A 40 -10.46 0.74 5.48
N LEU A 41 -10.83 -0.52 5.40
CA LEU A 41 -12.13 -0.92 4.87
C LEU A 41 -13.16 -1.17 5.96
N ARG A 42 -12.83 -0.90 7.20
CA ARG A 42 -13.75 -1.17 8.30
C ARG A 42 -14.22 0.07 8.97
#